data_af8a34b276e81af68fcbfb8353101546
#
_entry.id   af8a34b276e81af68fcbfb8353101546
#
_cell.length_a   1.000
_cell.length_b   1.000
_cell.length_c   1.000
_cell.angle_alpha   90.00
_cell.angle_beta   90.00
_cell.angle_gamma   90.00
#
_symmetry.space_group_name_H-M   'P 1'
#
loop_
_entity.id
_entity.type
_entity.pdbx_description
1 polymer ?
#
loop_
_entity_poly.entity_id
_entity_poly.type
_entity_poly.pdbx_seq_one_letter_code
_entity_poly.pdbx_strand_id
1 'polypeptide(L)'
;MKYFRVHTSDIAYLTQQPRGIFTTVGKLVDAKTLTKEETAEYWKQREYFEKVLPVPPFYKDGNPDHAITWFKDTEQGRNIWNQLTFYRQMCSKYGITLYKSETEEIPGQIIYEDDFQIAVINPKETNCHAELVSASIDKDSEISSE
;
A
#
# COMPACT_ATOMS: atom_id res chain seq x y z
N MET A 1 -2.96 3.39 19.53
CA MET A 1 -2.80 3.82 18.11
C MET A 1 -3.09 2.63 17.21
N LYS A 2 -3.92 2.83 16.21
CA LYS A 2 -4.22 1.78 15.24
C LYS A 2 -3.39 2.00 13.98
N TYR A 3 -3.00 0.91 13.34
CA TYR A 3 -2.24 0.94 12.09
C TYR A 3 -2.97 0.13 11.03
N PHE A 4 -2.77 0.49 9.76
CA PHE A 4 -3.34 -0.28 8.66
C PHE A 4 -2.36 -0.43 7.51
N ARG A 5 -2.56 -1.47 6.72
CA ARG A 5 -1.72 -1.77 5.56
C ARG A 5 -2.60 -2.29 4.44
N VAL A 6 -2.38 -1.80 3.22
CA VAL A 6 -3.10 -2.26 2.05
C VAL A 6 -2.18 -3.15 1.24
N HIS A 7 -2.59 -4.37 0.99
CA HIS A 7 -1.70 -5.38 0.40
C HIS A 7 -2.48 -6.43 -0.39
N THR A 8 -1.74 -7.26 -1.13
CA THR A 8 -2.30 -8.40 -1.84
C THR A 8 -2.11 -9.65 -0.98
N SER A 9 -2.44 -10.83 -1.55
CA SER A 9 -2.10 -12.12 -0.95
C SER A 9 -0.78 -12.66 -1.49
N ASP A 10 -0.14 -11.93 -2.42
CA ASP A 10 1.12 -12.35 -3.02
C ASP A 10 2.27 -12.02 -2.07
N ILE A 11 3.04 -13.04 -1.68
CA ILE A 11 4.13 -12.87 -0.72
C ILE A 11 5.37 -12.34 -1.44
N ALA A 12 5.86 -11.19 -0.99
CA ALA A 12 7.06 -10.60 -1.54
C ALA A 12 8.29 -11.41 -1.09
N TYR A 13 9.19 -11.69 -2.03
CA TYR A 13 10.37 -12.49 -1.74
C TYR A 13 11.25 -11.82 -0.67
N LEU A 14 11.49 -10.54 -0.81
CA LEU A 14 12.40 -9.81 0.07
C LEU A 14 11.94 -9.79 1.53
N THR A 15 10.68 -9.45 1.78
CA THR A 15 10.16 -9.29 3.14
C THR A 15 9.50 -10.54 3.69
N GLN A 16 9.15 -11.50 2.84
CA GLN A 16 8.36 -12.69 3.18
C GLN A 16 7.00 -12.31 3.76
N GLN A 17 6.47 -11.16 3.35
CA GLN A 17 5.17 -10.64 3.78
C GLN A 17 4.34 -10.29 2.54
N PRO A 18 3.01 -10.20 2.69
CA PRO A 18 2.16 -9.82 1.55
C PRO A 18 2.61 -8.50 0.92
N ARG A 19 2.63 -8.48 -0.42
CA ARG A 19 3.12 -7.33 -1.17
C ARG A 19 2.18 -6.13 -1.01
N GLY A 20 2.73 -4.95 -0.71
CA GLY A 20 1.95 -3.74 -0.55
C GLY A 20 1.43 -3.19 -1.86
N ILE A 21 0.45 -2.30 -1.78
CA ILE A 21 -0.24 -1.77 -2.96
C ILE A 21 0.69 -0.99 -3.90
N PHE A 22 1.60 -0.18 -3.37
CA PHE A 22 2.51 0.60 -4.21
C PHE A 22 3.41 -0.30 -5.05
N THR A 23 4.02 -1.30 -4.41
CA THR A 23 4.91 -2.24 -5.09
C THR A 23 4.15 -3.07 -6.11
N THR A 24 2.93 -3.45 -5.80
CA THR A 24 2.09 -4.25 -6.70
C THR A 24 1.85 -3.52 -8.01
N VAL A 25 1.43 -2.25 -7.95
CA VAL A 25 1.19 -1.47 -9.18
C VAL A 25 2.50 -1.19 -9.90
N GLY A 26 3.58 -0.94 -9.15
CA GLY A 26 4.90 -0.78 -9.75
C GLY A 26 5.32 -1.98 -10.57
N LYS A 27 5.00 -3.18 -10.12
CA LYS A 27 5.30 -4.40 -10.87
C LYS A 27 4.47 -4.50 -12.14
N LEU A 28 3.23 -4.01 -12.13
CA LEU A 28 2.41 -3.97 -13.35
C LEU A 28 3.04 -3.05 -14.39
N VAL A 29 3.61 -1.93 -13.95
CA VAL A 29 4.32 -1.01 -14.85
C VAL A 29 5.57 -1.70 -15.42
N ASP A 30 6.37 -2.33 -14.58
CA ASP A 30 7.60 -3.01 -15.00
C ASP A 30 7.32 -4.13 -15.99
N ALA A 31 6.22 -4.82 -15.83
CA ALA A 31 5.79 -5.91 -16.72
C ALA A 31 5.09 -5.40 -17.98
N LYS A 32 4.94 -4.07 -18.11
CA LYS A 32 4.27 -3.42 -19.24
C LYS A 32 2.82 -3.88 -19.40
N THR A 33 2.17 -4.15 -18.28
CA THR A 33 0.78 -4.58 -18.27
C THR A 33 -0.19 -3.41 -18.45
N LEU A 34 0.17 -2.23 -17.93
CA LEU A 34 -0.66 -1.03 -18.03
C LEU A 34 -0.66 -0.48 -19.43
N THR A 35 -1.78 0.16 -19.82
CA THR A 35 -1.84 0.89 -21.08
C THR A 35 -0.91 2.09 -21.02
N LYS A 36 -0.70 2.73 -22.17
CA LYS A 36 0.13 3.94 -22.26
C LYS A 36 -0.42 5.04 -21.36
N GLU A 37 -1.73 5.24 -21.40
CA GLU A 37 -2.39 6.26 -20.60
C GLU A 37 -2.31 5.96 -19.11
N GLU A 38 -2.49 4.70 -18.74
CA GLU A 38 -2.39 4.28 -17.35
C GLU A 38 -0.97 4.43 -16.82
N THR A 39 0.01 4.13 -17.65
CA THR A 39 1.42 4.30 -17.27
C THR A 39 1.74 5.77 -17.04
N ALA A 40 1.24 6.66 -17.90
CA ALA A 40 1.43 8.09 -17.71
C ALA A 40 0.80 8.57 -16.40
N GLU A 41 -0.41 8.08 -16.09
CA GLU A 41 -1.07 8.43 -14.84
C GLU A 41 -0.31 7.89 -13.63
N TYR A 42 0.25 6.67 -13.75
CA TYR A 42 1.07 6.09 -12.69
C TYR A 42 2.23 7.02 -12.32
N TRP A 43 2.94 7.54 -13.32
CA TRP A 43 4.08 8.42 -13.05
C TRP A 43 3.66 9.73 -12.39
N LYS A 44 2.49 10.28 -12.75
CA LYS A 44 1.93 11.45 -12.07
C LYS A 44 1.60 11.16 -10.63
N GLN A 45 0.98 10.01 -10.36
CA GLN A 45 0.62 9.60 -8.99
C GLN A 45 1.87 9.40 -8.16
N ARG A 46 2.89 8.76 -8.72
CA ARG A 46 4.14 8.53 -8.02
C ARG A 46 4.82 9.86 -7.66
N GLU A 47 4.86 10.79 -8.59
CA GLU A 47 5.44 12.11 -8.33
C GLU A 47 4.69 12.82 -7.22
N TYR A 48 3.36 12.75 -7.22
CA TYR A 48 2.55 13.34 -6.18
C TYR A 48 2.87 12.73 -4.80
N PHE A 49 2.90 11.39 -4.71
CA PHE A 49 3.16 10.74 -3.43
C PHE A 49 4.58 10.96 -2.94
N GLU A 50 5.55 11.12 -3.84
CA GLU A 50 6.90 11.46 -3.44
C GLU A 50 6.98 12.84 -2.77
N LYS A 51 6.04 13.72 -3.11
CA LYS A 51 6.00 15.07 -2.51
C LYS A 51 5.27 15.10 -1.17
N VAL A 52 4.21 14.31 -1.03
CA VAL A 52 3.33 14.41 0.14
C VAL A 52 3.53 13.33 1.17
N LEU A 53 4.18 12.24 0.81
CA LEU A 53 4.42 11.11 1.70
C LEU A 53 5.93 10.90 1.84
N PRO A 54 6.51 11.14 3.02
CA PRO A 54 7.95 10.94 3.20
C PRO A 54 8.35 9.50 2.87
N VAL A 55 9.51 9.34 2.25
CA VAL A 55 10.04 8.02 1.91
C VAL A 55 11.12 7.67 2.92
N PRO A 56 10.99 6.56 3.67
CA PRO A 56 12.04 6.15 4.60
C PRO A 56 13.38 6.03 3.86
N PRO A 57 14.47 6.58 4.43
CA PRO A 57 15.75 6.68 3.72
C PRO A 57 16.32 5.35 3.24
N PHE A 58 16.10 4.29 4.01
CA PHE A 58 16.67 2.97 3.68
C PHE A 58 16.06 2.33 2.43
N TYR A 59 14.91 2.83 1.95
CA TYR A 59 14.33 2.28 0.72
C TYR A 59 15.18 2.58 -0.52
N LYS A 60 15.95 3.67 -0.48
CA LYS A 60 16.88 4.00 -1.56
C LYS A 60 18.00 2.96 -1.68
N ASP A 61 18.30 2.29 -0.58
CA ASP A 61 19.37 1.29 -0.51
C ASP A 61 18.84 -0.13 -0.72
N GLY A 62 17.62 -0.27 -1.25
CA GLY A 62 17.03 -1.57 -1.52
C GLY A 62 16.39 -2.25 -0.32
N ASN A 63 16.12 -1.48 0.73
CA ASN A 63 15.47 -2.00 1.94
C ASN A 63 16.25 -3.17 2.56
N PRO A 64 17.54 -2.96 2.92
CA PRO A 64 18.39 -4.06 3.36
C PRO A 64 17.91 -4.77 4.64
N ASP A 65 17.15 -4.08 5.48
CA ASP A 65 16.62 -4.67 6.72
C ASP A 65 15.27 -5.34 6.53
N HIS A 66 14.75 -5.37 5.30
CA HIS A 66 13.47 -6.00 4.96
C HIS A 66 12.30 -5.40 5.74
N ALA A 67 12.27 -4.06 5.84
CA ALA A 67 11.22 -3.36 6.58
C ALA A 67 9.89 -3.40 5.85
N ILE A 68 8.82 -3.33 6.63
CA ILE A 68 7.45 -3.29 6.14
C ILE A 68 6.81 -2.00 6.65
N THR A 69 6.14 -1.27 5.77
CA THR A 69 5.49 0.00 6.13
C THR A 69 4.02 -0.22 6.47
N TRP A 70 3.59 0.37 7.57
CA TRP A 70 2.19 0.44 7.98
C TRP A 70 1.81 1.90 8.10
N PHE A 71 0.60 2.24 7.66
CA PHE A 71 0.07 3.60 7.84
C PHE A 71 -0.53 3.74 9.22
N LYS A 72 -0.45 4.96 9.77
CA LYS A 72 -1.13 5.30 11.02
C LYS A 72 -2.60 5.58 10.73
N ASP A 73 -3.48 5.08 11.58
CA ASP A 73 -4.91 5.38 11.46
C ASP A 73 -5.21 6.71 12.13
N THR A 74 -4.63 7.77 11.57
CA THR A 74 -4.82 9.15 11.96
C THR A 74 -5.42 9.88 10.77
N GLU A 75 -5.78 11.14 10.95
CA GLU A 75 -6.30 11.95 9.84
C GLU A 75 -5.32 11.97 8.67
N GLN A 76 -4.03 12.17 8.96
CA GLN A 76 -3.00 12.20 7.92
C GLN A 76 -2.90 10.86 7.18
N GLY A 77 -2.85 9.77 7.92
CA GLY A 77 -2.78 8.43 7.31
C GLY A 77 -4.03 8.09 6.51
N ARG A 78 -5.21 8.44 7.03
CA ARG A 78 -6.46 8.21 6.31
C ARG A 78 -6.54 9.04 5.02
N ASN A 79 -5.96 10.25 5.02
CA ASN A 79 -5.90 11.05 3.80
C ASN A 79 -5.09 10.35 2.71
N ILE A 80 -4.01 9.69 3.09
CA ILE A 80 -3.24 8.91 2.11
C ILE A 80 -4.11 7.77 1.56
N TRP A 81 -4.81 7.04 2.43
CA TRP A 81 -5.72 5.98 2.00
C TRP A 81 -6.73 6.49 0.95
N ASN A 82 -7.32 7.65 1.21
CA ASN A 82 -8.33 8.23 0.32
C ASN A 82 -7.76 8.60 -1.05
N GLN A 83 -6.45 8.82 -1.13
CA GLN A 83 -5.78 9.21 -2.37
C GLN A 83 -5.23 8.03 -3.16
N LEU A 84 -5.43 6.81 -2.68
CA LEU A 84 -4.96 5.60 -3.36
C LEU A 84 -5.92 5.09 -4.43
N THR A 85 -6.87 5.92 -4.86
CA THR A 85 -7.92 5.52 -5.81
C THR A 85 -7.35 4.92 -7.09
N PHE A 86 -6.37 5.59 -7.69
CA PHE A 86 -5.75 5.09 -8.92
C PHE A 86 -5.16 3.69 -8.71
N TYR A 87 -4.41 3.51 -7.62
CA TYR A 87 -3.79 2.22 -7.33
C TYR A 87 -4.83 1.12 -7.13
N ARG A 88 -5.93 1.42 -6.42
CA ARG A 88 -7.01 0.45 -6.23
C ARG A 88 -7.68 0.10 -7.55
N GLN A 89 -7.88 1.11 -8.42
CA GLN A 89 -8.50 0.89 -9.72
C GLN A 89 -7.63 0.00 -10.61
N MET A 90 -6.32 0.20 -10.59
CA MET A 90 -5.42 -0.62 -11.39
C MET A 90 -5.43 -2.07 -10.91
N CYS A 91 -5.38 -2.28 -9.60
CA CYS A 91 -5.48 -3.63 -9.06
C CYS A 91 -6.79 -4.30 -9.46
N SER A 92 -7.90 -3.59 -9.31
CA SER A 92 -9.22 -4.13 -9.67
C SER A 92 -9.29 -4.50 -11.16
N LYS A 93 -8.81 -3.59 -12.02
CA LYS A 93 -8.84 -3.80 -13.47
C LYS A 93 -8.04 -5.03 -13.89
N TYR A 94 -6.92 -5.25 -13.25
CA TYR A 94 -6.01 -6.34 -13.63
C TYR A 94 -6.17 -7.60 -12.76
N GLY A 95 -7.29 -7.71 -12.05
CA GLY A 95 -7.64 -8.93 -11.36
C GLY A 95 -6.89 -9.20 -10.07
N ILE A 96 -6.32 -8.15 -9.48
CA ILE A 96 -5.57 -8.28 -8.23
C ILE A 96 -6.47 -7.95 -7.06
N THR A 97 -6.65 -8.90 -6.16
CA THR A 97 -7.45 -8.71 -4.95
C THR A 97 -6.62 -8.01 -3.89
N LEU A 98 -7.20 -6.97 -3.31
CA LEU A 98 -6.57 -6.20 -2.24
C LEU A 98 -7.23 -6.46 -0.91
N TYR A 99 -6.43 -6.39 0.14
CA TYR A 99 -6.87 -6.52 1.53
C TYR A 99 -6.37 -5.31 2.31
N LYS A 100 -7.12 -4.94 3.34
CA LYS A 100 -6.70 -3.92 4.29
C LYS A 100 -6.57 -4.60 5.65
N SER A 101 -5.34 -4.74 6.12
CA SER A 101 -5.06 -5.30 7.44
C SER A 101 -5.01 -4.18 8.45
N GLU A 102 -5.58 -4.39 9.62
CA GLU A 102 -5.56 -3.41 10.72
C GLU A 102 -5.07 -4.07 11.98
N THR A 103 -4.36 -3.31 12.81
CA THR A 103 -3.91 -3.78 14.11
C THR A 103 -3.82 -2.62 15.08
N GLU A 104 -4.12 -2.88 16.35
CA GLU A 104 -3.94 -1.88 17.41
C GLU A 104 -2.59 -2.03 18.10
N GLU A 105 -1.89 -3.11 17.83
CA GLU A 105 -0.56 -3.37 18.38
C GLU A 105 0.51 -2.94 17.38
N ILE A 106 1.69 -2.58 17.89
CA ILE A 106 2.83 -2.28 17.01
C ILE A 106 3.22 -3.59 16.33
N PRO A 107 3.19 -3.65 14.97
CA PRO A 107 3.33 -4.91 14.26
C PRO A 107 4.77 -5.43 14.12
N GLY A 108 5.72 -4.82 14.80
CA GLY A 108 7.11 -5.25 14.78
C GLY A 108 7.99 -4.25 15.50
N GLN A 109 9.28 -4.27 15.21
CA GLN A 109 10.21 -3.29 15.78
C GLN A 109 10.26 -2.06 14.86
N ILE A 110 9.88 -0.89 15.40
CA ILE A 110 9.88 0.36 14.62
C ILE A 110 11.31 0.81 14.38
N ILE A 111 11.67 1.01 13.11
CA ILE A 111 12.97 1.57 12.72
C ILE A 111 12.82 2.92 12.02
N TYR A 112 11.59 3.36 11.76
CA TYR A 112 11.30 4.66 11.16
C TYR A 112 9.86 5.04 11.49
N GLU A 113 9.63 6.31 11.72
CA GLU A 113 8.29 6.82 11.99
C GLU A 113 8.18 8.27 11.54
N ASP A 114 7.04 8.61 10.93
CA ASP A 114 6.67 9.99 10.64
C ASP A 114 5.17 10.17 10.92
N ASP A 115 4.58 11.29 10.50
CA ASP A 115 3.18 11.59 10.80
C ASP A 115 2.19 10.65 10.10
N PHE A 116 2.63 9.96 9.05
CA PHE A 116 1.77 9.13 8.20
C PHE A 116 1.92 7.64 8.46
N GLN A 117 3.12 7.20 8.86
CA GLN A 117 3.48 5.79 8.75
C GLN A 117 4.58 5.40 9.73
N ILE A 118 4.71 4.08 9.92
CA ILE A 118 5.87 3.49 10.59
C ILE A 118 6.45 2.44 9.65
N ALA A 119 7.74 2.19 9.78
CA ALA A 119 8.38 1.06 9.13
C ALA A 119 8.92 0.14 10.20
N VAL A 120 8.63 -1.15 10.09
CA VAL A 120 8.99 -2.13 11.11
C VAL A 120 9.80 -3.27 10.53
N ILE A 121 10.66 -3.83 11.36
CA ILE A 121 11.37 -5.08 11.07
C ILE A 121 10.93 -6.11 12.10
N ASN A 122 11.32 -7.38 11.89
CA ASN A 122 10.94 -8.47 12.79
C ASN A 122 9.45 -8.47 13.07
N PRO A 123 8.61 -8.63 12.00
CA PRO A 123 7.17 -8.53 12.17
C PRO A 123 6.66 -9.53 13.19
N LYS A 124 5.75 -9.04 14.05
CA LYS A 124 5.11 -9.87 15.07
C LYS A 124 3.83 -10.47 14.52
N GLU A 125 3.47 -11.62 15.07
CA GLU A 125 2.13 -12.13 14.93
C GLU A 125 1.25 -11.29 15.85
N THR A 126 0.38 -10.49 15.24
CA THR A 126 -0.50 -9.58 15.98
C THR A 126 -1.95 -9.96 15.72
N ASN A 127 -2.87 -9.37 16.48
CA ASN A 127 -4.30 -9.50 16.25
C ASN A 127 -4.72 -8.66 15.03
N CYS A 128 -4.18 -9.03 13.87
CA CYS A 128 -4.46 -8.37 12.62
C CYS A 128 -5.80 -8.83 12.06
N HIS A 129 -6.57 -7.87 11.58
CA HIS A 129 -7.81 -8.16 10.87
C HIS A 129 -7.69 -7.66 9.44
N ALA A 130 -7.81 -8.58 8.48
CA ALA A 130 -7.69 -8.24 7.06
C ALA A 130 -9.07 -8.27 6.40
N GLU A 131 -9.44 -7.16 5.77
CA GLU A 131 -10.69 -7.04 5.05
C GLU A 131 -10.47 -6.92 3.56
N LEU A 132 -11.39 -7.47 2.78
CA LEU A 132 -11.35 -7.39 1.33
C LEU A 132 -11.68 -5.96 0.90
N VAL A 133 -10.73 -5.30 0.23
CA VAL A 133 -10.87 -3.91 -0.17
C VAL A 133 -11.70 -3.75 -1.44
N SER A 134 -11.49 -4.62 -2.40
CA SER A 134 -12.10 -4.45 -3.73
C SER A 134 -13.61 -4.39 -3.68
N ALA A 135 -14.24 -5.01 -2.68
CA ALA A 135 -15.69 -4.98 -2.55
C ALA A 135 -16.23 -3.59 -2.28
N SER A 136 -15.45 -2.71 -1.67
CA SER A 136 -15.89 -1.37 -1.31
C SER A 136 -15.78 -0.38 -2.45
N ILE A 137 -15.16 -0.74 -3.55
CA ILE A 137 -14.91 0.19 -4.64
C ILE A 137 -16.07 0.24 -5.60
N ASP A 138 -16.81 -0.74 -5.62
CA ASP A 138 -17.83 -0.86 -6.63
C ASP A 138 -19.13 -0.14 -6.34
N LYS A 139 -18.70 0.07 -6.21
CA LYS A 139 -19.37 0.75 -6.34
C LYS A 139 -19.63 1.72 -6.55
N ASP A 140 -19.15 1.59 -6.31
CA ASP A 140 -19.17 2.44 -6.81
C ASP A 140 -19.30 2.66 -7.30
N SER A 141 -19.21 2.39 -7.03
CA SER A 141 -19.16 2.71 -7.95
C SER A 141 -19.63 2.66 -8.32
N GLU A 142 -19.86 2.50 -8.06
CA GLU A 142 -20.10 2.56 -8.78
C GLU A 142 -20.25 2.67 -9.12
N ILE A 143 -20.60 2.48 -8.81
CA ILE A 143 -20.65 2.69 -9.46
C ILE A 143 -20.75 2.76 -9.92
N SER A 144 -20.87 2.64 -9.68
CA SER A 144 -20.90 2.81 -10.52
C SER A 144 -21.15 2.70 -11.00
N SER A 145 -21.34 2.51 -10.85
CA SER A 145 -21.51 2.52 -11.63
C SER A 145 -21.79 2.38 -11.96
N GLU A 146 -21.87 2.34 -11.83
CA GLU A 146 -22.00 2.31 -12.36
C GLU A 146 -22.09 2.36 -12.60
#